data_3344675adf702f9314137714fa34b597
#
_entry.id   3344675adf702f9314137714fa34b597
#
_cell.length_a   1.000
_cell.length_b   1.000
_cell.length_c   1.000
_cell.angle_alpha   90.00
_cell.angle_beta   90.00
_cell.angle_gamma   90.00
#
_symmetry.space_group_name_H-M   'P 1'
#
loop_
_entity.id
_entity.type
_entity.pdbx_description
1 polymer ?
#
loop_
_entity_poly.entity_id
_entity_poly.type
_entity_poly.pdbx_seq_one_letter_code
_entity_poly.pdbx_strand_id
1 'polypeptide(L)'
;MATEAIAPDRTPPAKNAEIVEQLGRRYDAGFITDIQSDSFAPGLSEDVVRALSAKKEEPQWMTEWRLAAYRHWLTMPVPHWAKLNIAPIDLQAVSYYSAPKGPKYKSLDDVPKELLDTYDKLGVPLHERAKLAGVAVDAVFDSVSVGTTFRKELAEKGVIFCSMSEAIKDHPDLVKQYLGSVVPTGDNYFAALNSAVFSDGSFVFIPKGVRCPMELSTYFRINAGHTGQFER
;
A
#
# COMPACT_ATOMS: atom_id res chain seq x y z
N MET A 1 11.83 -41.46 -46.58
CA MET A 1 11.01 -41.70 -45.36
C MET A 1 11.36 -40.62 -44.38
N ALA A 2 10.48 -39.66 -44.21
CA ALA A 2 10.69 -38.56 -43.27
C ALA A 2 10.16 -39.04 -41.88
N THR A 3 11.02 -39.01 -40.89
CA THR A 3 10.68 -39.34 -39.51
C THR A 3 9.98 -38.13 -38.91
N GLU A 4 8.68 -38.25 -38.71
CA GLU A 4 7.88 -37.26 -37.95
C GLU A 4 8.39 -37.21 -36.49
N ALA A 5 8.94 -36.06 -36.12
CA ALA A 5 9.32 -35.80 -34.74
C ALA A 5 8.04 -35.59 -33.92
N ILE A 6 7.74 -36.54 -33.02
CA ILE A 6 6.67 -36.42 -32.03
C ILE A 6 7.02 -35.27 -31.10
N ALA A 7 6.23 -34.20 -31.12
CA ALA A 7 6.34 -33.11 -30.16
C ALA A 7 6.11 -33.66 -28.74
N PRO A 8 6.90 -33.25 -27.74
CA PRO A 8 6.70 -33.72 -26.37
C PRO A 8 5.34 -33.25 -25.85
N ASP A 9 4.58 -34.19 -25.28
CA ASP A 9 3.34 -33.95 -24.56
C ASP A 9 3.61 -32.93 -23.43
N ARG A 10 3.00 -31.74 -23.55
CA ARG A 10 3.11 -30.66 -22.58
C ARG A 10 2.01 -30.68 -21.52
N THR A 11 1.43 -31.85 -21.27
CA THR A 11 0.44 -32.00 -20.19
C THR A 11 1.17 -31.78 -18.85
N PRO A 12 0.84 -30.77 -18.08
CA PRO A 12 1.50 -30.55 -16.78
C PRO A 12 1.19 -31.72 -15.84
N PRO A 13 2.15 -32.12 -14.96
CA PRO A 13 1.92 -33.19 -14.00
C PRO A 13 0.72 -32.87 -13.11
N ALA A 14 -0.02 -33.91 -12.67
CA ALA A 14 -1.31 -33.81 -11.98
C ALA A 14 -1.34 -32.78 -10.81
N LYS A 15 -0.23 -32.62 -10.07
CA LYS A 15 -0.11 -31.58 -9.02
C LYS A 15 -0.18 -30.15 -9.57
N ASN A 16 0.24 -29.92 -10.81
CA ASN A 16 0.13 -28.61 -11.44
C ASN A 16 -1.27 -28.35 -11.99
N ALA A 17 -2.05 -29.39 -12.30
CA ALA A 17 -3.44 -29.27 -12.74
C ALA A 17 -4.33 -28.71 -11.61
N GLU A 18 -4.13 -29.17 -10.36
CA GLU A 18 -4.85 -28.62 -9.20
C GLU A 18 -4.49 -27.16 -8.94
N ILE A 19 -3.23 -26.78 -9.10
CA ILE A 19 -2.78 -25.38 -8.93
C ILE A 19 -3.37 -24.52 -10.05
N VAL A 20 -3.36 -24.98 -11.30
CA VAL A 20 -3.96 -24.26 -12.43
C VAL A 20 -5.47 -24.14 -12.28
N GLU A 21 -6.14 -25.18 -11.78
CA GLU A 21 -7.57 -25.13 -11.47
C GLU A 21 -7.87 -24.16 -10.32
N GLN A 22 -7.05 -24.14 -9.26
CA GLN A 22 -7.17 -23.17 -8.17
C GLN A 22 -6.90 -21.74 -8.63
N LEU A 23 -5.94 -21.53 -9.54
CA LEU A 23 -5.67 -20.22 -10.14
C LEU A 23 -6.76 -19.80 -11.15
N GLY A 24 -7.44 -20.75 -11.78
CA GLY A 24 -8.56 -20.51 -12.70
C GLY A 24 -9.92 -20.34 -11.99
N ARG A 25 -10.05 -20.74 -10.74
CA ARG A 25 -11.23 -20.43 -9.94
C ARG A 25 -11.28 -18.93 -9.74
N ARG A 26 -12.39 -18.28 -10.10
CA ARG A 26 -12.67 -16.93 -9.65
C ARG A 26 -12.42 -16.93 -8.15
N TYR A 27 -11.61 -15.98 -7.70
CA TYR A 27 -11.35 -15.77 -6.28
C TYR A 27 -12.69 -15.45 -5.61
N ASP A 28 -13.39 -16.49 -5.12
CA ASP A 28 -14.74 -16.37 -4.55
C ASP A 28 -14.78 -15.49 -3.30
N ALA A 29 -13.61 -15.27 -2.67
CA ALA A 29 -13.42 -14.29 -1.62
C ALA A 29 -13.21 -12.86 -2.17
N GLY A 30 -13.02 -12.68 -3.48
CA GLY A 30 -12.89 -11.36 -4.11
C GLY A 30 -14.24 -10.66 -4.16
N PHE A 31 -14.37 -9.56 -3.45
CA PHE A 31 -15.53 -8.68 -3.51
C PHE A 31 -15.07 -7.24 -3.68
N ILE A 32 -15.92 -6.44 -4.32
CA ILE A 32 -15.74 -4.99 -4.42
C ILE A 32 -16.64 -4.36 -3.37
N THR A 33 -16.09 -3.45 -2.59
CA THR A 33 -16.87 -2.62 -1.68
C THR A 33 -17.50 -1.50 -2.49
N ASP A 34 -18.83 -1.42 -2.53
CA ASP A 34 -19.56 -0.39 -3.27
C ASP A 34 -19.50 0.95 -2.51
N ILE A 35 -18.43 1.72 -2.78
CA ILE A 35 -18.18 3.01 -2.15
C ILE A 35 -17.82 4.01 -3.24
N GLN A 36 -18.41 5.19 -3.16
CA GLN A 36 -17.99 6.30 -4.02
C GLN A 36 -16.56 6.72 -3.66
N SER A 37 -15.69 6.75 -4.65
CA SER A 37 -14.30 7.16 -4.49
C SER A 37 -14.03 8.50 -5.17
N ASP A 38 -13.11 9.25 -4.57
CA ASP A 38 -12.46 10.42 -5.14
C ASP A 38 -11.09 9.99 -5.68
N SER A 39 -10.92 10.00 -6.99
CA SER A 39 -9.71 9.50 -7.64
C SER A 39 -9.14 10.56 -8.58
N PHE A 40 -7.81 10.61 -8.69
CA PHE A 40 -7.17 11.45 -9.69
C PHE A 40 -7.39 10.89 -11.10
N ALA A 41 -7.32 11.76 -12.11
CA ALA A 41 -7.21 11.32 -13.49
C ALA A 41 -5.92 10.47 -13.67
N PRO A 42 -5.93 9.46 -14.57
CA PRO A 42 -4.74 8.73 -14.91
C PRO A 42 -3.60 9.63 -15.40
N GLY A 43 -2.38 9.23 -15.14
CA GLY A 43 -1.16 9.89 -15.58
C GLY A 43 -0.23 10.27 -14.43
N LEU A 44 1.04 10.40 -14.73
CA LEU A 44 2.09 10.78 -13.79
C LEU A 44 2.88 11.96 -14.33
N SER A 45 2.92 13.03 -13.54
CA SER A 45 3.65 14.26 -13.83
C SER A 45 4.04 14.94 -12.51
N GLU A 46 4.87 15.99 -12.58
CA GLU A 46 5.15 16.81 -11.39
C GLU A 46 3.88 17.40 -10.77
N ASP A 47 2.89 17.77 -11.61
CA ASP A 47 1.63 18.31 -11.11
C ASP A 47 0.83 17.27 -10.33
N VAL A 48 0.82 16.02 -10.77
CA VAL A 48 0.19 14.91 -10.04
C VAL A 48 0.90 14.67 -8.71
N VAL A 49 2.24 14.71 -8.68
CA VAL A 49 3.02 14.58 -7.43
C VAL A 49 2.70 15.72 -6.46
N ARG A 50 2.60 16.96 -6.95
CA ARG A 50 2.19 18.13 -6.15
C ARG A 50 0.75 18.01 -5.66
N ALA A 51 -0.17 17.58 -6.54
CA ALA A 51 -1.57 17.38 -6.18
C ALA A 51 -1.73 16.31 -5.10
N LEU A 52 -0.96 15.20 -5.19
CA LEU A 52 -0.94 14.15 -4.18
C LEU A 52 -0.48 14.69 -2.82
N SER A 53 0.63 15.41 -2.81
CA SER A 53 1.17 16.03 -1.58
C SER A 53 0.17 17.04 -0.98
N ALA A 54 -0.45 17.88 -1.81
CA ALA A 54 -1.49 18.82 -1.38
C ALA A 54 -2.74 18.10 -0.83
N LYS A 55 -3.18 17.02 -1.49
CA LYS A 55 -4.33 16.21 -1.04
C LYS A 55 -4.08 15.56 0.32
N LYS A 56 -2.83 15.16 0.59
CA LYS A 56 -2.40 14.61 1.86
C LYS A 56 -2.07 15.70 2.90
N GLU A 57 -2.11 16.99 2.51
CA GLU A 57 -1.75 18.15 3.37
C GLU A 57 -0.33 18.02 3.92
N GLU A 58 0.58 17.58 3.09
CA GLU A 58 1.98 17.37 3.49
C GLU A 58 2.74 18.71 3.61
N PRO A 59 3.72 18.79 4.50
CA PRO A 59 4.59 19.95 4.58
C PRO A 59 5.49 20.05 3.35
N GLN A 60 5.96 21.27 3.04
CA GLN A 60 6.73 21.56 1.83
C GLN A 60 7.96 20.64 1.64
N TRP A 61 8.69 20.32 2.73
CA TRP A 61 9.85 19.43 2.65
C TRP A 61 9.51 18.05 2.09
N MET A 62 8.29 17.54 2.36
CA MET A 62 7.85 16.26 1.84
C MET A 62 7.50 16.34 0.35
N THR A 63 6.86 17.44 -0.06
CA THR A 63 6.62 17.72 -1.49
C THR A 63 7.94 17.79 -2.27
N GLU A 64 8.93 18.48 -1.74
CA GLU A 64 10.27 18.59 -2.35
C GLU A 64 10.97 17.24 -2.45
N TRP A 65 10.89 16.42 -1.40
CA TRP A 65 11.44 15.07 -1.38
C TRP A 65 10.80 14.17 -2.46
N ARG A 66 9.47 14.22 -2.61
CA ARG A 66 8.73 13.50 -3.66
C ARG A 66 9.14 13.94 -5.06
N LEU A 67 9.24 15.23 -5.29
CA LEU A 67 9.64 15.79 -6.58
C LEU A 67 11.08 15.42 -6.94
N ALA A 68 11.98 15.42 -5.97
CA ALA A 68 13.34 14.95 -6.19
C ALA A 68 13.37 13.46 -6.60
N ALA A 69 12.57 12.61 -5.93
CA ALA A 69 12.43 11.20 -6.27
C ALA A 69 11.82 11.01 -7.67
N TYR A 70 10.80 11.79 -8.03
CA TYR A 70 10.16 11.75 -9.36
C TYR A 70 11.14 12.11 -10.47
N ARG A 71 11.89 13.21 -10.31
CA ARG A 71 12.90 13.66 -11.28
C ARG A 71 14.02 12.64 -11.44
N HIS A 72 14.45 12.03 -10.33
CA HIS A 72 15.42 10.95 -10.39
C HIS A 72 14.87 9.73 -11.12
N TRP A 73 13.63 9.31 -10.83
CA TRP A 73 12.95 8.22 -11.50
C TRP A 73 12.90 8.41 -13.03
N LEU A 74 12.65 9.62 -13.53
CA LEU A 74 12.64 9.92 -14.97
C LEU A 74 13.97 9.65 -15.66
N THR A 75 15.08 9.62 -14.92
CA THR A 75 16.42 9.32 -15.46
C THR A 75 16.77 7.84 -15.43
N MET A 76 15.95 7.01 -14.78
CA MET A 76 16.24 5.60 -14.57
C MET A 76 15.66 4.74 -15.70
N PRO A 77 16.41 3.74 -16.19
CA PRO A 77 15.86 2.76 -17.12
C PRO A 77 14.91 1.80 -16.41
N VAL A 78 13.89 1.35 -17.14
CA VAL A 78 13.03 0.27 -16.66
C VAL A 78 13.89 -0.99 -16.45
N PRO A 79 13.78 -1.69 -15.32
CA PRO A 79 14.57 -2.89 -15.05
C PRO A 79 14.26 -4.01 -16.06
N HIS A 80 15.30 -4.67 -16.55
CA HIS A 80 15.19 -5.78 -17.51
C HIS A 80 15.95 -7.04 -17.09
N TRP A 81 16.53 -7.04 -15.89
CA TRP A 81 17.33 -8.15 -15.37
C TRP A 81 16.49 -9.37 -14.95
N ALA A 82 15.22 -9.17 -14.64
CA ALA A 82 14.32 -10.26 -14.28
C ALA A 82 13.93 -11.06 -15.53
N LYS A 83 14.08 -12.38 -15.49
CA LYS A 83 13.66 -13.30 -16.54
C LYS A 83 12.14 -13.52 -16.51
N LEU A 84 11.37 -12.46 -16.67
CA LEU A 84 9.92 -12.46 -16.65
C LEU A 84 9.39 -12.09 -18.03
N ASN A 85 8.32 -12.75 -18.44
CA ASN A 85 7.58 -12.41 -19.65
C ASN A 85 6.23 -11.80 -19.25
N ILE A 86 6.28 -10.53 -18.83
CA ILE A 86 5.10 -9.74 -18.48
C ILE A 86 4.93 -8.60 -19.48
N ALA A 87 3.68 -8.24 -19.76
CA ALA A 87 3.40 -7.07 -20.56
C ALA A 87 3.95 -5.80 -19.88
N PRO A 88 4.48 -4.83 -20.63
CA PRO A 88 4.87 -3.54 -20.06
C PRO A 88 3.69 -2.88 -19.33
N ILE A 89 3.96 -2.35 -18.15
CA ILE A 89 2.96 -1.60 -17.38
C ILE A 89 2.95 -0.17 -17.91
N ASP A 90 1.81 0.29 -18.41
CA ASP A 90 1.62 1.69 -18.76
C ASP A 90 1.34 2.52 -17.52
N LEU A 91 2.39 3.15 -16.99
CA LEU A 91 2.31 4.01 -15.83
C LEU A 91 1.54 5.32 -16.07
N GLN A 92 1.24 5.67 -17.34
CA GLN A 92 0.39 6.81 -17.66
C GLN A 92 -1.09 6.45 -17.69
N ALA A 93 -1.44 5.17 -17.75
CA ALA A 93 -2.82 4.69 -17.66
C ALA A 93 -3.32 4.48 -16.22
N VAL A 94 -2.47 4.73 -15.23
CA VAL A 94 -2.76 4.49 -13.81
C VAL A 94 -3.11 5.79 -13.10
N SER A 95 -4.12 5.76 -12.22
CA SER A 95 -4.40 6.83 -11.24
C SER A 95 -3.54 6.62 -10.00
N TYR A 96 -2.93 7.69 -9.48
CA TYR A 96 -2.01 7.65 -8.33
C TYR A 96 -2.65 8.05 -7.00
N TYR A 97 -3.96 8.24 -6.99
CA TYR A 97 -4.72 8.49 -5.76
C TYR A 97 -6.15 8.02 -5.94
N SER A 98 -6.66 7.29 -4.97
CA SER A 98 -8.07 6.98 -4.80
C SER A 98 -8.39 6.90 -3.32
N ALA A 99 -9.50 7.46 -2.91
CA ALA A 99 -9.97 7.38 -1.53
C ALA A 99 -11.49 7.38 -1.48
N PRO A 100 -12.12 6.77 -0.47
CA PRO A 100 -13.54 6.92 -0.22
C PRO A 100 -13.93 8.39 -0.13
N LYS A 101 -15.05 8.78 -0.76
CA LYS A 101 -15.60 10.13 -0.60
C LYS A 101 -16.12 10.30 0.82
N GLY A 102 -15.71 11.36 1.49
CA GLY A 102 -16.18 11.68 2.82
C GLY A 102 -15.13 12.45 3.64
N PRO A 103 -15.47 12.80 4.87
CA PRO A 103 -14.51 13.41 5.78
C PRO A 103 -13.43 12.39 6.18
N LYS A 104 -12.26 12.90 6.56
CA LYS A 104 -11.21 12.06 7.16
C LYS A 104 -11.73 11.48 8.49
N TYR A 105 -11.55 10.17 8.68
CA TYR A 105 -11.95 9.52 9.90
C TYR A 105 -10.98 9.85 11.03
N LYS A 106 -11.49 10.25 12.18
CA LYS A 106 -10.67 10.55 13.38
C LYS A 106 -10.59 9.36 14.33
N SER A 107 -11.58 8.49 14.26
CA SER A 107 -11.65 7.24 15.03
C SER A 107 -12.34 6.17 14.20
N LEU A 108 -12.24 4.92 14.62
CA LEU A 108 -12.98 3.81 14.00
C LEU A 108 -14.50 3.98 14.08
N ASP A 109 -14.98 4.74 15.07
CA ASP A 109 -16.42 5.01 15.24
C ASP A 109 -16.97 5.94 14.15
N ASP A 110 -16.09 6.73 13.50
CA ASP A 110 -16.46 7.63 12.41
C ASP A 110 -16.48 6.91 11.04
N VAL A 111 -16.00 5.66 10.99
CA VAL A 111 -15.84 4.90 9.74
C VAL A 111 -17.20 4.36 9.29
N PRO A 112 -17.59 4.54 8.01
CA PRO A 112 -18.81 3.98 7.46
C PRO A 112 -18.92 2.48 7.68
N LYS A 113 -20.12 2.01 7.99
CA LYS A 113 -20.37 0.60 8.26
C LYS A 113 -19.94 -0.31 7.10
N GLU A 114 -20.12 0.12 5.87
CA GLU A 114 -19.75 -0.62 4.66
C GLU A 114 -18.23 -0.91 4.60
N LEU A 115 -17.41 0.04 5.08
CA LEU A 115 -15.97 -0.15 5.21
C LEU A 115 -15.64 -1.11 6.34
N LEU A 116 -16.27 -0.96 7.50
CA LEU A 116 -16.06 -1.88 8.63
C LEU A 116 -16.48 -3.30 8.28
N ASP A 117 -17.63 -3.47 7.63
CA ASP A 117 -18.12 -4.78 7.16
C ASP A 117 -17.14 -5.40 6.13
N THR A 118 -16.44 -4.57 5.36
CA THR A 118 -15.40 -5.04 4.44
C THR A 118 -14.24 -5.69 5.20
N TYR A 119 -13.73 -5.04 6.22
CA TYR A 119 -12.67 -5.58 7.06
C TYR A 119 -13.12 -6.81 7.85
N ASP A 120 -14.36 -6.82 8.35
CA ASP A 120 -14.94 -7.99 9.02
C ASP A 120 -15.02 -9.21 8.11
N LYS A 121 -15.44 -9.04 6.84
CA LYS A 121 -15.43 -10.09 5.82
C LYS A 121 -14.04 -10.63 5.53
N LEU A 122 -13.02 -9.77 5.63
CA LEU A 122 -11.62 -10.14 5.45
C LEU A 122 -11.01 -10.77 6.71
N GLY A 123 -11.76 -10.83 7.82
CA GLY A 123 -11.27 -11.34 9.10
C GLY A 123 -10.30 -10.40 9.81
N VAL A 124 -10.27 -9.11 9.41
CA VAL A 124 -9.41 -8.09 10.01
C VAL A 124 -10.06 -7.58 11.31
N PRO A 125 -9.42 -7.74 12.48
CA PRO A 125 -10.03 -7.41 13.76
C PRO A 125 -9.91 -5.90 14.06
N LEU A 126 -10.81 -5.06 13.55
CA LEU A 126 -10.81 -3.61 13.83
C LEU A 126 -11.49 -3.21 15.14
N HIS A 127 -12.36 -4.08 15.69
CA HIS A 127 -13.14 -3.79 16.91
C HIS A 127 -12.77 -4.69 18.10
N GLU A 128 -13.77 -5.15 18.86
CA GLU A 128 -13.59 -5.96 20.07
C GLU A 128 -12.73 -7.21 19.88
N ARG A 129 -12.75 -7.80 18.69
CA ARG A 129 -11.90 -8.94 18.36
C ARG A 129 -10.41 -8.61 18.40
N ALA A 130 -10.04 -7.37 18.09
CA ALA A 130 -8.65 -6.90 18.20
C ALA A 130 -8.17 -6.93 19.65
N LYS A 131 -9.03 -6.51 20.60
CA LYS A 131 -8.72 -6.54 22.04
C LYS A 131 -8.47 -7.96 22.53
N LEU A 132 -9.26 -8.92 22.04
CA LEU A 132 -9.11 -10.33 22.41
C LEU A 132 -7.87 -10.98 21.75
N ALA A 133 -7.51 -10.55 20.56
CA ALA A 133 -6.34 -11.08 19.83
C ALA A 133 -4.99 -10.50 20.32
N GLY A 134 -5.01 -9.34 21.00
CA GLY A 134 -3.77 -8.67 21.44
C GLY A 134 -2.90 -8.16 20.27
N VAL A 135 -3.52 -7.85 19.13
CA VAL A 135 -2.85 -7.35 17.92
C VAL A 135 -3.28 -5.92 17.64
N ALA A 136 -2.33 -5.01 17.51
CA ALA A 136 -2.60 -3.66 17.01
C ALA A 136 -2.64 -3.67 15.48
N VAL A 137 -3.64 -3.03 14.91
CA VAL A 137 -3.91 -3.02 13.48
C VAL A 137 -3.92 -1.58 12.96
N ASP A 138 -3.20 -1.35 11.86
CA ASP A 138 -3.38 -0.18 10.99
C ASP A 138 -4.06 -0.63 9.71
N ALA A 139 -5.24 -0.09 9.44
CA ALA A 139 -6.05 -0.46 8.28
C ALA A 139 -6.04 0.66 7.24
N VAL A 140 -5.62 0.33 6.04
CA VAL A 140 -5.54 1.25 4.90
C VAL A 140 -6.50 0.79 3.81
N PHE A 141 -7.31 1.71 3.30
CA PHE A 141 -8.23 1.48 2.19
C PHE A 141 -7.86 2.41 1.03
N ASP A 142 -7.46 1.81 -0.09
CA ASP A 142 -6.88 2.53 -1.22
C ASP A 142 -5.74 3.47 -0.75
N SER A 143 -5.87 4.76 -0.91
CA SER A 143 -4.80 5.74 -0.62
C SER A 143 -4.88 6.39 0.77
N VAL A 144 -5.71 5.88 1.68
CA VAL A 144 -5.92 6.52 3.00
C VAL A 144 -6.00 5.51 4.14
N SER A 145 -5.40 5.84 5.30
CA SER A 145 -5.62 5.09 6.52
C SER A 145 -7.05 5.31 7.02
N VAL A 146 -7.72 4.22 7.35
CA VAL A 146 -9.07 4.17 7.92
C VAL A 146 -9.00 4.29 9.44
N GLY A 147 -7.95 3.73 10.04
CA GLY A 147 -7.71 3.86 11.47
C GLY A 147 -6.67 2.89 12.01
N THR A 148 -6.09 3.26 13.14
CA THR A 148 -5.10 2.48 13.88
C THR A 148 -5.61 2.16 15.26
N THR A 149 -5.57 0.88 15.65
CA THR A 149 -6.03 0.40 16.97
C THR A 149 -4.92 0.49 18.03
N PHE A 150 -5.27 0.47 19.31
CA PHE A 150 -4.36 0.44 20.47
C PHE A 150 -3.32 1.58 20.56
N ARG A 151 -3.56 2.71 19.92
CA ARG A 151 -2.61 3.83 19.89
C ARG A 151 -2.21 4.33 21.26
N LYS A 152 -3.17 4.40 22.23
CA LYS A 152 -2.93 4.89 23.59
C LYS A 152 -2.04 3.94 24.36
N GLU A 153 -2.36 2.66 24.35
CA GLU A 153 -1.61 1.61 25.04
C GLU A 153 -0.17 1.50 24.51
N LEU A 154 0.03 1.66 23.23
CA LEU A 154 1.36 1.70 22.61
C LEU A 154 2.11 2.96 23.00
N ALA A 155 1.46 4.12 22.97
CA ALA A 155 2.05 5.41 23.34
C ALA A 155 2.50 5.45 24.81
N GLU A 156 1.79 4.80 25.74
CA GLU A 156 2.20 4.66 27.15
C GLU A 156 3.54 3.93 27.31
N LYS A 157 3.93 3.12 26.34
CA LYS A 157 5.24 2.45 26.27
C LYS A 157 6.25 3.23 25.40
N GLY A 158 5.88 4.39 24.87
CA GLY A 158 6.68 5.16 23.95
C GLY A 158 6.74 4.60 22.52
N VAL A 159 5.90 3.60 22.20
CA VAL A 159 5.80 3.05 20.86
C VAL A 159 4.86 3.92 20.03
N ILE A 160 5.32 4.33 18.85
CA ILE A 160 4.51 5.05 17.87
C ILE A 160 4.05 4.02 16.82
N PHE A 161 2.75 3.94 16.61
CA PHE A 161 2.14 3.17 15.53
C PHE A 161 0.99 3.98 14.94
N CYS A 162 1.16 4.44 13.72
CA CYS A 162 0.20 5.29 13.03
C CYS A 162 0.40 5.21 11.50
N SER A 163 -0.49 5.85 10.74
CA SER A 163 -0.28 5.98 9.31
C SER A 163 0.96 6.84 8.99
N MET A 164 1.56 6.62 7.82
CA MET A 164 2.66 7.47 7.35
C MET A 164 2.23 8.93 7.18
N SER A 165 0.99 9.15 6.73
CA SER A 165 0.41 10.49 6.60
C SER A 165 0.33 11.25 7.92
N GLU A 166 0.03 10.57 9.01
CA GLU A 166 0.08 11.16 10.36
C GLU A 166 1.52 11.38 10.81
N ALA A 167 2.39 10.37 10.63
CA ALA A 167 3.79 10.49 11.05
C ALA A 167 4.51 11.68 10.39
N ILE A 168 4.24 11.96 9.12
CA ILE A 168 4.81 13.10 8.40
C ILE A 168 4.46 14.44 9.07
N LYS A 169 3.27 14.54 9.70
CA LYS A 169 2.77 15.74 10.36
C LYS A 169 3.18 15.81 11.83
N ASP A 170 2.99 14.71 12.55
CA ASP A 170 3.11 14.66 14.00
C ASP A 170 4.52 14.30 14.48
N HIS A 171 5.30 13.60 13.63
CA HIS A 171 6.67 13.14 13.94
C HIS A 171 7.67 13.46 12.81
N PRO A 172 7.68 14.71 12.27
CA PRO A 172 8.45 15.06 11.07
C PRO A 172 9.95 14.81 11.21
N ASP A 173 10.52 14.98 12.41
CA ASP A 173 11.95 14.78 12.62
C ASP A 173 12.35 13.30 12.53
N LEU A 174 11.54 12.40 13.07
CA LEU A 174 11.75 10.95 12.92
C LEU A 174 11.60 10.54 11.45
N VAL A 175 10.56 11.04 10.77
CA VAL A 175 10.36 10.73 9.37
C VAL A 175 11.53 11.22 8.53
N LYS A 176 11.99 12.46 8.72
CA LYS A 176 13.17 13.00 8.00
C LYS A 176 14.44 12.19 8.26
N GLN A 177 14.61 11.69 9.48
CA GLN A 177 15.77 10.89 9.86
C GLN A 177 15.79 9.53 9.19
N TYR A 178 14.64 8.86 9.08
CA TYR A 178 14.58 7.44 8.70
C TYR A 178 14.01 7.18 7.30
N LEU A 179 13.18 8.07 6.76
CA LEU A 179 12.58 7.89 5.44
C LEU A 179 13.67 7.81 4.36
N GLY A 180 13.72 6.67 3.67
CA GLY A 180 14.72 6.42 2.63
C GLY A 180 16.13 6.14 3.16
N SER A 181 16.33 5.94 4.46
CA SER A 181 17.65 5.66 5.04
C SER A 181 18.13 4.22 4.78
N VAL A 182 17.21 3.27 4.67
CA VAL A 182 17.53 1.85 4.40
C VAL A 182 17.33 1.51 2.92
N VAL A 183 16.21 1.92 2.34
CA VAL A 183 15.96 1.84 0.91
C VAL A 183 15.92 3.27 0.36
N PRO A 184 17.03 3.80 -0.13
CA PRO A 184 17.09 5.15 -0.66
C PRO A 184 16.29 5.28 -1.96
N THR A 185 15.92 6.51 -2.31
CA THR A 185 15.18 6.81 -3.55
C THR A 185 15.91 6.34 -4.80
N GLY A 186 17.24 6.28 -4.77
CA GLY A 186 18.09 5.84 -5.88
C GLY A 186 18.37 4.34 -5.92
N ASP A 187 17.81 3.54 -5.03
CA ASP A 187 18.10 2.10 -4.94
C ASP A 187 17.71 1.37 -6.24
N ASN A 188 16.50 1.58 -6.71
CA ASN A 188 16.01 1.01 -7.97
C ASN A 188 14.84 1.82 -8.53
N TYR A 189 14.46 1.50 -9.79
CA TYR A 189 13.38 2.15 -10.53
C TYR A 189 12.05 2.22 -9.74
N PHE A 190 11.64 1.12 -9.11
CA PHE A 190 10.39 1.06 -8.36
C PHE A 190 10.49 1.72 -6.99
N ALA A 191 11.66 1.72 -6.36
CA ALA A 191 11.90 2.46 -5.12
C ALA A 191 11.82 3.98 -5.35
N ALA A 192 12.35 4.47 -6.47
CA ALA A 192 12.23 5.85 -6.88
C ALA A 192 10.78 6.24 -7.18
N LEU A 193 10.07 5.43 -7.97
CA LEU A 193 8.65 5.63 -8.26
C LEU A 193 7.82 5.64 -6.98
N ASN A 194 7.95 4.62 -6.13
CA ASN A 194 7.27 4.56 -4.85
C ASN A 194 7.53 5.82 -4.02
N SER A 195 8.79 6.24 -3.92
CA SER A 195 9.15 7.47 -3.19
C SER A 195 8.40 8.70 -3.70
N ALA A 196 8.21 8.81 -5.01
CA ALA A 196 7.49 9.93 -5.60
C ALA A 196 5.99 9.92 -5.30
N VAL A 197 5.35 8.72 -5.29
CA VAL A 197 3.90 8.60 -5.38
C VAL A 197 3.24 7.78 -4.26
N PHE A 198 3.96 7.32 -3.24
CA PHE A 198 3.30 6.60 -2.15
C PHE A 198 2.17 7.44 -1.56
N SER A 199 1.02 6.80 -1.34
CA SER A 199 -0.19 7.49 -0.88
C SER A 199 -0.39 7.35 0.62
N ASP A 200 0.05 6.26 1.21
CA ASP A 200 0.13 6.09 2.65
C ASP A 200 1.18 5.02 3.01
N GLY A 201 1.04 4.41 4.15
CA GLY A 201 1.88 3.38 4.72
C GLY A 201 1.72 3.33 6.21
N SER A 202 2.43 2.44 6.88
CA SER A 202 2.43 2.37 8.33
C SER A 202 3.77 2.79 8.90
N PHE A 203 3.71 3.72 9.84
CA PHE A 203 4.88 4.18 10.58
C PHE A 203 4.93 3.49 11.94
N VAL A 204 6.07 2.82 12.20
CA VAL A 204 6.34 2.17 13.47
C VAL A 204 7.66 2.68 14.03
N PHE A 205 7.63 3.19 15.25
CA PHE A 205 8.84 3.54 15.98
C PHE A 205 8.80 2.92 17.38
N ILE A 206 9.81 2.11 17.69
CA ILE A 206 9.99 1.47 19.00
C ILE A 206 11.30 2.00 19.58
N PRO A 207 11.27 2.73 20.71
CA PRO A 207 12.47 3.27 21.33
C PRO A 207 13.45 2.16 21.73
N LYS A 208 14.74 2.50 21.76
CA LYS A 208 15.78 1.57 22.19
C LYS A 208 15.50 1.04 23.62
N GLY A 209 15.56 -0.28 23.78
CA GLY A 209 15.32 -0.95 25.05
C GLY A 209 13.84 -1.20 25.39
N VAL A 210 12.92 -0.72 24.56
CA VAL A 210 11.49 -0.99 24.72
C VAL A 210 11.12 -2.26 23.95
N ARG A 211 10.36 -3.14 24.61
CA ARG A 211 9.69 -4.28 23.95
C ARG A 211 8.26 -3.88 23.63
N CYS A 212 7.88 -4.04 22.37
CA CYS A 212 6.48 -3.81 21.98
C CYS A 212 5.56 -4.77 22.75
N PRO A 213 4.49 -4.29 23.39
CA PRO A 213 3.63 -5.10 24.25
C PRO A 213 2.73 -6.07 23.49
N MET A 214 2.56 -5.89 22.19
CA MET A 214 1.67 -6.68 21.33
C MET A 214 2.21 -6.79 19.92
N GLU A 215 1.62 -7.65 19.13
CA GLU A 215 1.89 -7.73 17.68
C GLU A 215 1.32 -6.50 16.97
N LEU A 216 2.02 -6.05 15.92
CA LEU A 216 1.58 -4.97 15.04
C LEU A 216 1.29 -5.56 13.66
N SER A 217 0.16 -5.19 13.09
CA SER A 217 -0.26 -5.66 11.77
C SER A 217 -0.79 -4.51 10.93
N THR A 218 -0.48 -4.53 9.64
CA THR A 218 -1.01 -3.57 8.67
C THR A 218 -1.82 -4.30 7.62
N TYR A 219 -2.98 -3.77 7.29
CA TYR A 219 -3.86 -4.29 6.25
C TYR A 219 -4.12 -3.24 5.20
N PHE A 220 -3.75 -3.58 3.96
CA PHE A 220 -4.03 -2.75 2.78
C PHE A 220 -5.15 -3.37 1.97
N ARG A 221 -6.24 -2.64 1.77
CA ARG A 221 -7.32 -3.01 0.87
C ARG A 221 -7.29 -2.12 -0.36
N ILE A 222 -7.00 -2.70 -1.51
CA ILE A 222 -7.09 -2.04 -2.82
C ILE A 222 -8.45 -2.39 -3.39
N ASN A 223 -9.31 -1.39 -3.56
CA ASN A 223 -10.68 -1.55 -4.05
C ASN A 223 -10.89 -0.95 -5.43
N ALA A 224 -10.28 0.18 -5.72
CA ALA A 224 -10.44 0.87 -6.99
C ALA A 224 -9.65 0.17 -8.11
N GLY A 225 -10.31 -0.13 -9.22
CA GLY A 225 -9.66 -0.61 -10.44
C GLY A 225 -8.82 0.49 -11.09
N HIS A 226 -7.75 0.11 -11.81
CA HIS A 226 -6.85 1.02 -12.53
C HIS A 226 -6.17 2.09 -11.67
N THR A 227 -6.07 1.86 -10.37
CA THR A 227 -5.28 2.69 -9.46
C THR A 227 -3.98 1.99 -9.11
N GLY A 228 -2.88 2.75 -9.09
CA GLY A 228 -1.63 2.31 -8.51
C GLY A 228 -1.65 2.61 -7.01
N GLN A 229 -1.53 1.56 -6.20
CA GLN A 229 -1.36 1.70 -4.77
C GLN A 229 0.12 1.56 -4.42
N PHE A 230 0.65 2.58 -3.79
CA PHE A 230 2.05 2.65 -3.39
C PHE A 230 2.11 2.96 -1.89
N GLU A 231 2.81 2.10 -1.16
CA GLU A 231 2.90 2.15 0.29
C GLU A 231 4.36 2.24 0.76
N ARG A 232 4.56 2.91 1.89
CA ARG A 232 5.91 3.10 2.43
C ARG A 232 6.00 2.81 3.93
#